data_10d72d68f79194413256569a0a8e968e
#
_entry.id   10d72d68f79194413256569a0a8e968e
#
_cell.length_a   1.000
_cell.length_b   1.000
_cell.length_c   1.000
_cell.angle_alpha   90.00
_cell.angle_beta   90.00
_cell.angle_gamma   90.00
#
_symmetry.space_group_name_H-M   'P 1'
#
loop_
_entity.id
_entity.type
_entity.pdbx_description
1 polymer ?
#
loop_
_entity_poly.entity_id
_entity_poly.type
_entity_poly.pdbx_seq_one_letter_code
_entity_poly.pdbx_strand_id
1 'polypeptide(L)'
;MSEKSKNRNYESGMLINKAKKGKYNNTDAVPKIKGYILGEKGSSKENRKDIIHYGAYGAIDFLDTDLIIEQFLDVQKCHVRHCKNKRYADHEIFVFSEDDGIILNRNPNYISSISEKMASIMSDGEFQTFYGVHSGDMYDENYPETNGKMHIHFLVNPVSFKTLKKRQENFSATEKHELQLQNLIRTEIDELKNSGEPK
;
A
#
# COMPACT_ATOMS: atom_id res chain seq x y z
N MET A 1 14.84 26.60 0.99
CA MET A 1 14.06 25.43 1.44
C MET A 1 13.32 25.83 2.68
N SER A 2 11.99 25.96 2.61
CA SER A 2 11.19 26.58 3.67
C SER A 2 11.03 25.66 4.87
N GLU A 3 11.15 26.21 6.06
CA GLU A 3 10.96 25.54 7.36
C GLU A 3 9.55 24.97 7.61
N LYS A 4 8.65 25.06 6.63
CA LYS A 4 7.27 24.51 6.72
C LYS A 4 7.17 22.98 6.71
N SER A 5 8.26 22.25 6.49
CA SER A 5 8.23 20.78 6.48
C SER A 5 8.44 20.13 7.86
N LYS A 6 8.74 20.90 8.91
CA LYS A 6 9.18 20.37 10.21
C LYS A 6 8.09 20.11 11.24
N ASN A 7 6.83 20.49 10.97
CA ASN A 7 5.71 20.29 11.91
C ASN A 7 4.55 19.52 11.27
N ARG A 8 4.83 18.43 10.57
CA ARG A 8 3.77 17.46 10.27
C ARG A 8 3.57 16.61 11.52
N ASN A 9 2.42 16.72 12.15
CA ASN A 9 1.99 15.79 13.16
C ASN A 9 1.73 14.44 12.49
N TYR A 10 2.66 13.51 12.61
CA TYR A 10 2.51 12.11 12.16
C TYR A 10 1.67 11.29 13.16
N GLU A 11 0.67 11.90 13.78
CA GLU A 11 -0.13 11.29 14.85
C GLU A 11 -0.82 9.99 14.41
N SER A 12 -1.14 9.83 13.13
CA SER A 12 -1.83 8.64 12.60
C SER A 12 -1.05 7.88 11.54
N GLY A 13 0.23 8.16 11.38
CA GLY A 13 1.10 7.45 10.44
C GLY A 13 1.67 8.29 9.30
N MET A 14 2.45 7.67 8.42
CA MET A 14 3.22 8.32 7.36
C MET A 14 3.19 7.51 6.07
N LEU A 15 2.93 8.16 4.93
CA LEU A 15 3.02 7.54 3.61
C LEU A 15 4.44 7.70 3.02
N ILE A 16 5.07 6.58 2.72
CA ILE A 16 6.39 6.53 2.07
C ILE A 16 6.19 6.22 0.59
N ASN A 17 6.53 7.15 -0.27
CA ASN A 17 6.65 6.93 -1.70
C ASN A 17 8.12 7.01 -2.09
N LYS A 18 8.74 5.85 -2.31
CA LYS A 18 10.13 5.74 -2.76
C LYS A 18 10.20 5.46 -4.26
N ALA A 19 9.35 6.06 -5.07
CA ALA A 19 9.43 5.95 -6.52
C ALA A 19 10.80 6.42 -7.02
N LYS A 20 11.77 5.50 -7.04
CA LYS A 20 13.07 5.75 -7.66
C LYS A 20 12.85 5.70 -9.16
N LYS A 21 13.15 6.81 -9.83
CA LYS A 21 13.12 6.96 -11.30
C LYS A 21 13.74 5.72 -11.95
N GLY A 22 12.95 4.97 -12.73
CA GLY A 22 13.41 3.78 -13.45
C GLY A 22 13.32 2.43 -12.71
N LYS A 23 12.90 2.37 -11.44
CA LYS A 23 12.93 1.13 -10.66
C LYS A 23 11.92 0.06 -11.12
N TYR A 24 10.80 0.47 -11.74
CA TYR A 24 9.70 -0.44 -12.10
C TYR A 24 9.34 -0.35 -13.58
N ASN A 25 10.36 -0.41 -14.44
CA ASN A 25 10.23 -0.18 -15.88
C ASN A 25 10.03 -1.44 -16.73
N ASN A 26 9.81 -2.60 -16.10
CA ASN A 26 9.55 -3.87 -16.79
C ASN A 26 8.34 -4.59 -16.19
N THR A 27 7.79 -5.54 -16.93
CA THR A 27 6.64 -6.34 -16.51
C THR A 27 6.90 -7.20 -15.27
N ASP A 28 8.16 -7.55 -15.01
CA ASP A 28 8.54 -8.35 -13.82
C ASP A 28 8.43 -7.55 -12.52
N ALA A 29 8.24 -6.23 -12.60
CA ALA A 29 8.12 -5.39 -11.40
C ALA A 29 6.92 -5.80 -10.55
N VAL A 30 5.78 -6.09 -11.18
CA VAL A 30 4.52 -6.43 -10.50
C VAL A 30 4.66 -7.72 -9.70
N PRO A 31 5.04 -8.88 -10.30
CA PRO A 31 5.21 -10.12 -9.54
C PRO A 31 6.34 -10.04 -8.51
N LYS A 32 7.42 -9.29 -8.77
CA LYS A 32 8.51 -9.11 -7.79
C LYS A 32 8.07 -8.33 -6.56
N ILE A 33 7.27 -7.28 -6.72
CA ILE A 33 6.73 -6.52 -5.57
C ILE A 33 5.73 -7.38 -4.82
N LYS A 34 4.83 -8.10 -5.50
CA LYS A 34 3.91 -9.05 -4.85
C LYS A 34 4.69 -10.07 -4.01
N GLY A 35 5.66 -10.73 -4.62
CA GLY A 35 6.50 -11.71 -3.92
C GLY A 35 7.26 -11.13 -2.73
N TYR A 36 7.74 -9.88 -2.84
CA TYR A 36 8.34 -9.15 -1.73
C TYR A 36 7.33 -8.88 -0.60
N ILE A 37 6.11 -8.45 -0.93
CA ILE A 37 5.04 -8.20 0.04
C ILE A 37 4.66 -9.49 0.77
N LEU A 38 4.51 -10.60 0.03
CA LEU A 38 4.05 -11.89 0.57
C LEU A 38 5.18 -12.78 1.10
N GLY A 39 6.44 -12.41 0.92
CA GLY A 39 7.57 -13.27 1.31
C GLY A 39 7.66 -14.57 0.52
N GLU A 40 7.26 -14.54 -0.75
CA GLU A 40 7.25 -15.72 -1.63
C GLU A 40 8.66 -16.23 -1.94
N LYS A 41 8.74 -17.51 -2.32
CA LYS A 41 10.00 -18.16 -2.70
C LYS A 41 10.69 -17.40 -3.84
N GLY A 42 11.97 -17.14 -3.67
CA GLY A 42 12.78 -16.39 -4.63
C GLY A 42 12.65 -14.88 -4.53
N SER A 43 11.82 -14.36 -3.62
CA SER A 43 11.79 -12.93 -3.31
C SER A 43 12.94 -12.55 -2.36
N SER A 44 13.28 -11.26 -2.31
CA SER A 44 14.28 -10.75 -1.35
C SER A 44 13.85 -10.86 0.12
N LYS A 45 12.60 -11.22 0.38
CA LYS A 45 12.01 -11.42 1.72
C LYS A 45 11.34 -12.80 1.81
N GLU A 46 11.96 -13.82 1.22
CA GLU A 46 11.47 -15.20 1.26
C GLU A 46 11.22 -15.66 2.70
N ASN A 47 10.10 -16.37 2.90
CA ASN A 47 9.62 -16.87 4.19
C ASN A 47 9.31 -15.76 5.23
N ARG A 48 8.87 -14.62 4.78
CA ARG A 48 8.39 -13.52 5.63
C ARG A 48 7.30 -14.02 6.58
N LYS A 49 7.43 -13.73 7.89
CA LYS A 49 6.51 -14.22 8.94
C LYS A 49 5.67 -13.12 9.57
N ASP A 50 5.93 -11.88 9.22
CA ASP A 50 5.26 -10.70 9.79
C ASP A 50 4.02 -10.25 8.99
N ILE A 51 3.57 -11.06 8.02
CA ILE A 51 2.36 -10.81 7.26
C ILE A 51 1.16 -11.15 8.15
N ILE A 52 0.28 -10.18 8.36
CA ILE A 52 -0.93 -10.34 9.17
C ILE A 52 -2.18 -10.48 8.29
N HIS A 53 -2.21 -9.74 7.17
CA HIS A 53 -3.32 -9.73 6.25
C HIS A 53 -2.87 -9.30 4.86
N TYR A 54 -3.59 -9.71 3.82
CA TYR A 54 -3.41 -9.21 2.46
C TYR A 54 -4.74 -9.24 1.69
N GLY A 55 -4.83 -8.47 0.61
CA GLY A 55 -6.01 -8.42 -0.24
C GLY A 55 -5.79 -7.56 -1.47
N ALA A 56 -6.87 -7.31 -2.20
CA ALA A 56 -6.84 -6.46 -3.37
C ALA A 56 -8.10 -5.61 -3.49
N TYR A 57 -7.97 -4.46 -4.14
CA TYR A 57 -9.07 -3.58 -4.52
C TYR A 57 -9.11 -3.44 -6.04
N GLY A 58 -10.32 -3.52 -6.62
CA GLY A 58 -10.50 -3.40 -8.07
C GLY A 58 -10.03 -4.62 -8.88
N ALA A 59 -9.77 -5.76 -8.23
CA ALA A 59 -9.52 -7.06 -8.83
C ALA A 59 -10.66 -8.03 -8.45
N ILE A 60 -10.86 -9.06 -9.29
CA ILE A 60 -12.06 -9.92 -9.18
C ILE A 60 -11.88 -11.08 -8.20
N ASP A 61 -10.66 -11.60 -8.02
CA ASP A 61 -10.41 -12.76 -7.18
C ASP A 61 -9.36 -12.44 -6.11
N PHE A 62 -9.79 -12.59 -4.84
CA PHE A 62 -8.95 -12.32 -3.67
C PHE A 62 -8.19 -13.56 -3.15
N LEU A 63 -8.56 -14.74 -3.61
CA LEU A 63 -7.99 -16.00 -3.10
C LEU A 63 -6.74 -16.42 -3.86
N ASP A 64 -6.63 -16.05 -5.14
CA ASP A 64 -5.48 -16.35 -5.98
C ASP A 64 -4.72 -15.06 -6.32
N THR A 65 -3.59 -14.89 -5.65
CA THR A 65 -2.75 -13.70 -5.83
C THR A 65 -2.08 -13.65 -7.21
N ASP A 66 -1.90 -14.76 -7.88
CA ASP A 66 -1.34 -14.81 -9.24
C ASP A 66 -2.37 -14.33 -10.27
N LEU A 67 -3.65 -14.70 -10.10
CA LEU A 67 -4.74 -14.16 -10.93
C LEU A 67 -4.92 -12.65 -10.76
N ILE A 68 -4.74 -12.13 -9.54
CA ILE A 68 -4.74 -10.67 -9.31
C ILE A 68 -3.64 -9.99 -10.14
N ILE A 69 -2.46 -10.57 -10.15
CA ILE A 69 -1.32 -10.03 -10.92
C ILE A 69 -1.57 -10.15 -12.42
N GLU A 70 -2.14 -11.23 -12.91
CA GLU A 70 -2.53 -11.37 -14.31
C GLU A 70 -3.55 -10.30 -14.73
N GLN A 71 -4.55 -10.02 -13.90
CA GLN A 71 -5.52 -8.94 -14.14
C GLN A 71 -4.82 -7.56 -14.23
N PHE A 72 -3.83 -7.29 -13.37
CA PHE A 72 -3.04 -6.07 -13.45
C PHE A 72 -2.32 -5.95 -14.81
N LEU A 73 -1.67 -7.02 -15.23
CA LEU A 73 -0.93 -7.06 -16.50
C LEU A 73 -1.86 -6.94 -17.70
N ASP A 74 -3.06 -7.51 -17.64
CA ASP A 74 -4.04 -7.41 -18.73
C ASP A 74 -4.57 -5.98 -18.89
N VAL A 75 -4.87 -5.29 -17.79
CA VAL A 75 -5.22 -3.86 -17.85
C VAL A 75 -4.08 -3.04 -18.46
N GLN A 76 -2.84 -3.35 -18.11
CA GLN A 76 -1.66 -2.67 -18.66
C GLN A 76 -1.47 -2.92 -20.15
N LYS A 77 -1.79 -4.13 -20.65
CA LYS A 77 -1.75 -4.45 -22.09
C LYS A 77 -2.76 -3.63 -22.91
N CYS A 78 -3.90 -3.28 -22.27
CA CYS A 78 -4.94 -2.45 -22.91
C CYS A 78 -4.55 -0.96 -22.98
N HIS A 79 -3.53 -0.53 -22.27
CA HIS A 79 -3.08 0.86 -22.29
C HIS A 79 -2.53 1.23 -23.68
N VAL A 80 -3.01 2.33 -24.25
CA VAL A 80 -2.60 2.79 -25.59
C VAL A 80 -1.10 3.13 -25.63
N ARG A 81 -0.41 2.57 -26.62
CA ARG A 81 1.02 2.29 -26.73
C ARG A 81 2.01 3.46 -26.77
N HIS A 82 1.63 4.69 -26.53
CA HIS A 82 2.51 5.83 -26.82
C HIS A 82 3.07 6.58 -25.61
N CYS A 83 3.02 5.98 -24.42
CA CYS A 83 3.68 6.59 -23.27
C CYS A 83 5.16 6.24 -23.21
N LYS A 84 6.02 7.25 -23.29
CA LYS A 84 7.47 7.14 -23.06
C LYS A 84 7.83 6.63 -21.65
N ASN A 85 6.88 6.67 -20.72
CA ASN A 85 7.07 6.24 -19.34
C ASN A 85 6.60 4.78 -19.18
N LYS A 86 7.56 3.86 -19.10
CA LYS A 86 7.34 2.41 -18.96
C LYS A 86 7.19 2.01 -17.47
N ARG A 87 6.43 2.76 -16.68
CA ARG A 87 6.17 2.37 -15.29
C ARG A 87 5.11 1.27 -15.27
N TYR A 88 5.42 0.13 -14.64
CA TYR A 88 4.54 -1.04 -14.53
C TYR A 88 3.96 -1.22 -13.13
N ALA A 89 4.49 -0.55 -12.13
CA ALA A 89 4.02 -0.63 -10.75
C ALA A 89 4.30 0.67 -10.01
N ASP A 90 3.41 1.01 -9.07
CA ASP A 90 3.67 1.96 -8.00
C ASP A 90 3.71 1.16 -6.69
N HIS A 91 4.76 1.35 -5.91
CA HIS A 91 4.92 0.70 -4.62
C HIS A 91 5.03 1.78 -3.55
N GLU A 92 4.00 1.85 -2.74
CA GLU A 92 3.86 2.82 -1.66
C GLU A 92 3.68 2.09 -0.32
N ILE A 93 4.13 2.67 0.77
CA ILE A 93 4.08 2.05 2.10
C ILE A 93 3.50 3.06 3.08
N PHE A 94 2.42 2.70 3.76
CA PHE A 94 1.93 3.48 4.89
C PHE A 94 2.40 2.85 6.19
N VAL A 95 3.12 3.63 7.00
CA VAL A 95 3.60 3.22 8.32
C VAL A 95 2.68 3.82 9.35
N PHE A 96 2.02 2.99 10.15
CA PHE A 96 1.14 3.44 11.24
C PHE A 96 1.96 4.13 12.33
N SER A 97 1.33 5.02 13.10
CA SER A 97 1.90 5.46 14.37
C SER A 97 2.06 4.26 15.31
N GLU A 98 2.94 4.36 16.28
CA GLU A 98 3.16 3.27 17.24
C GLU A 98 1.88 2.94 18.02
N ASP A 99 1.18 3.96 18.51
CA ASP A 99 -0.05 3.81 19.26
C ASP A 99 -1.18 3.16 18.45
N ASP A 100 -1.37 3.61 17.18
CA ASP A 100 -2.39 3.04 16.30
C ASP A 100 -2.07 1.60 15.93
N GLY A 101 -0.79 1.30 15.66
CA GLY A 101 -0.32 -0.07 15.40
C GLY A 101 -0.60 -1.01 16.57
N ILE A 102 -0.37 -0.57 17.81
CA ILE A 102 -0.68 -1.35 19.03
C ILE A 102 -2.18 -1.61 19.13
N ILE A 103 -3.02 -0.61 18.88
CA ILE A 103 -4.48 -0.76 18.93
C ILE A 103 -4.96 -1.76 17.89
N LEU A 104 -4.48 -1.64 16.66
CA LEU A 104 -4.86 -2.55 15.56
C LEU A 104 -4.39 -3.98 15.81
N ASN A 105 -3.18 -4.18 16.34
CA ASN A 105 -2.69 -5.52 16.70
C ASN A 105 -3.55 -6.21 17.75
N ARG A 106 -4.17 -5.45 18.65
CA ARG A 106 -5.12 -5.99 19.64
C ARG A 106 -6.51 -6.27 19.08
N ASN A 107 -6.81 -5.73 17.90
CA ASN A 107 -8.11 -5.83 17.25
C ASN A 107 -7.96 -6.38 15.80
N PRO A 108 -7.46 -7.62 15.61
CA PRO A 108 -7.11 -8.14 14.29
C PRO A 108 -8.31 -8.23 13.33
N ASN A 109 -9.53 -8.36 13.85
CA ASN A 109 -10.75 -8.39 13.03
C ASN A 109 -11.00 -7.09 12.26
N TYR A 110 -10.46 -5.96 12.73
CA TYR A 110 -10.60 -4.66 12.06
C TYR A 110 -9.55 -4.44 10.96
N ILE A 111 -8.44 -5.19 10.97
CA ILE A 111 -7.33 -5.00 10.03
C ILE A 111 -7.81 -5.18 8.59
N SER A 112 -8.62 -6.18 8.32
CA SER A 112 -9.16 -6.43 6.97
C SER A 112 -9.96 -5.23 6.45
N SER A 113 -10.95 -4.78 7.23
CA SER A 113 -11.82 -3.66 6.84
C SER A 113 -11.06 -2.35 6.65
N ILE A 114 -10.16 -2.02 7.58
CA ILE A 114 -9.34 -0.81 7.48
C ILE A 114 -8.42 -0.87 6.26
N SER A 115 -7.77 -2.00 6.04
CA SER A 115 -6.85 -2.17 4.90
C SER A 115 -7.55 -2.06 3.55
N GLU A 116 -8.77 -2.58 3.43
CA GLU A 116 -9.58 -2.44 2.23
C GLU A 116 -9.98 -0.98 1.98
N LYS A 117 -10.41 -0.25 3.02
CA LYS A 117 -10.70 1.19 2.94
C LYS A 117 -9.46 1.98 2.52
N MET A 118 -8.28 1.65 3.08
CA MET A 118 -7.01 2.26 2.70
C MET A 118 -6.65 1.97 1.25
N ALA A 119 -6.81 0.73 0.79
CA ALA A 119 -6.58 0.35 -0.60
C ALA A 119 -7.53 1.06 -1.57
N SER A 120 -8.78 1.29 -1.17
CA SER A 120 -9.74 2.09 -1.93
C SER A 120 -9.27 3.54 -2.11
N ILE A 121 -8.71 4.17 -1.07
CA ILE A 121 -8.10 5.50 -1.16
C ILE A 121 -6.92 5.49 -2.14
N MET A 122 -6.00 4.52 -1.98
CA MET A 122 -4.81 4.42 -2.83
C MET A 122 -5.14 4.14 -4.29
N SER A 123 -6.30 3.51 -4.55
CA SER A 123 -6.80 3.22 -5.89
C SER A 123 -7.40 4.41 -6.62
N ASP A 124 -7.68 5.54 -5.95
CA ASP A 124 -8.52 6.64 -6.47
C ASP A 124 -9.83 6.13 -7.11
N GLY A 125 -10.29 4.92 -6.74
CA GLY A 125 -11.49 4.25 -7.29
C GLY A 125 -11.36 3.76 -8.74
N GLU A 126 -10.18 3.81 -9.35
CA GLU A 126 -9.96 3.41 -10.75
C GLU A 126 -8.63 2.66 -11.02
N PHE A 127 -7.77 2.49 -10.00
CA PHE A 127 -6.51 1.75 -10.13
C PHE A 127 -6.56 0.49 -9.28
N GLN A 128 -6.33 -0.66 -9.90
CA GLN A 128 -6.22 -1.91 -9.14
C GLN A 128 -5.09 -1.78 -8.11
N THR A 129 -5.37 -2.22 -6.89
CA THR A 129 -4.42 -2.11 -5.78
C THR A 129 -4.35 -3.43 -5.04
N PHE A 130 -3.18 -4.06 -5.03
CA PHE A 130 -2.88 -5.19 -4.16
C PHE A 130 -2.18 -4.67 -2.91
N TYR A 131 -2.49 -5.23 -1.74
CA TYR A 131 -1.89 -4.78 -0.49
C TYR A 131 -1.54 -5.94 0.45
N GLY A 132 -0.55 -5.70 1.32
CA GLY A 132 -0.20 -6.60 2.41
C GLY A 132 0.15 -5.82 3.66
N VAL A 133 -0.40 -6.28 4.79
CA VAL A 133 -0.20 -5.68 6.12
C VAL A 133 0.84 -6.50 6.87
N HIS A 134 1.81 -5.82 7.45
CA HIS A 134 2.89 -6.42 8.21
C HIS A 134 2.91 -5.89 9.64
N SER A 135 3.23 -6.77 10.61
CA SER A 135 3.38 -6.37 12.02
C SER A 135 4.60 -5.48 12.27
N GLY A 136 5.61 -5.56 11.39
CA GLY A 136 6.87 -4.83 11.55
C GLY A 136 7.94 -5.58 12.34
N ASP A 137 7.69 -6.84 12.72
CA ASP A 137 8.63 -7.65 13.52
C ASP A 137 9.88 -8.06 12.74
N MET A 138 9.85 -7.96 11.40
CA MET A 138 11.00 -8.26 10.56
C MET A 138 11.76 -7.00 10.18
N TYR A 139 13.09 -7.04 10.37
CA TYR A 139 13.97 -5.97 9.96
C TYR A 139 14.03 -5.80 8.44
N ASP A 140 13.87 -4.58 7.96
CA ASP A 140 13.96 -4.22 6.56
C ASP A 140 14.96 -3.08 6.32
N GLU A 141 16.11 -3.40 5.73
CA GLU A 141 17.15 -2.40 5.37
C GLU A 141 16.74 -1.46 4.22
N ASN A 142 15.80 -1.89 3.36
CA ASN A 142 15.31 -1.05 2.28
C ASN A 142 14.32 0.01 2.76
N TYR A 143 13.62 -0.29 3.87
CA TYR A 143 12.60 0.55 4.47
C TYR A 143 12.76 0.60 5.99
N PRO A 144 13.86 1.20 6.49
CA PRO A 144 14.15 1.23 7.93
C PRO A 144 13.06 1.92 8.75
N GLU A 145 12.24 2.76 8.13
CA GLU A 145 11.11 3.44 8.76
C GLU A 145 9.99 2.48 9.20
N THR A 146 9.96 1.25 8.65
CA THR A 146 8.96 0.22 8.96
C THR A 146 9.37 -0.68 10.12
N ASN A 147 10.63 -0.65 10.53
CA ASN A 147 11.16 -1.56 11.54
C ASN A 147 10.52 -1.29 12.91
N GLY A 148 9.97 -2.34 13.53
CA GLY A 148 9.25 -2.27 14.79
C GLY A 148 7.88 -1.60 14.71
N LYS A 149 7.35 -1.33 13.51
CA LYS A 149 6.07 -0.65 13.32
C LYS A 149 5.17 -1.42 12.37
N MET A 150 3.90 -1.52 12.72
CA MET A 150 2.89 -1.99 11.77
C MET A 150 2.90 -1.11 10.53
N HIS A 151 2.82 -1.72 9.36
CA HIS A 151 2.79 -1.01 8.09
C HIS A 151 2.03 -1.81 7.03
N ILE A 152 1.57 -1.10 6.00
CA ILE A 152 0.89 -1.69 4.85
C ILE A 152 1.61 -1.30 3.57
N HIS A 153 1.92 -2.29 2.75
CA HIS A 153 2.41 -2.11 1.40
C HIS A 153 1.26 -2.05 0.41
N PHE A 154 1.31 -1.10 -0.51
CA PHE A 154 0.40 -0.99 -1.65
C PHE A 154 1.18 -1.18 -2.95
N LEU A 155 0.79 -2.17 -3.72
CA LEU A 155 1.17 -2.34 -5.12
C LEU A 155 0.02 -1.82 -5.97
N VAL A 156 0.16 -0.61 -6.51
CA VAL A 156 -0.88 0.03 -7.33
C VAL A 156 -0.58 -0.16 -8.81
N ASN A 157 -1.58 -0.63 -9.57
CA ASN A 157 -1.49 -0.67 -11.02
C ASN A 157 -1.47 0.76 -11.57
N PRO A 158 -0.41 1.19 -12.27
CA PRO A 158 -0.34 2.56 -12.76
C PRO A 158 -1.26 2.84 -13.96
N VAL A 159 -2.05 1.87 -14.41
CA VAL A 159 -3.03 2.03 -15.48
C VAL A 159 -4.44 1.88 -14.93
N SER A 160 -5.28 2.88 -15.16
CA SER A 160 -6.68 2.88 -14.79
C SER A 160 -7.44 1.79 -15.53
N PHE A 161 -8.19 0.94 -14.82
CA PHE A 161 -9.08 -0.04 -15.45
C PHE A 161 -10.35 0.61 -16.04
N LYS A 162 -10.65 1.88 -15.70
CA LYS A 162 -11.80 2.61 -16.24
C LYS A 162 -11.47 3.40 -17.49
N THR A 163 -10.32 4.11 -17.48
CA THR A 163 -9.97 5.08 -18.52
C THR A 163 -8.79 4.63 -19.37
N LEU A 164 -8.10 3.57 -19.00
CA LEU A 164 -6.85 3.07 -19.58
C LEU A 164 -5.73 4.12 -19.64
N LYS A 165 -5.85 5.18 -18.84
CA LYS A 165 -4.82 6.21 -18.71
C LYS A 165 -3.88 5.88 -17.55
N LYS A 166 -2.64 6.38 -17.64
CA LYS A 166 -1.68 6.23 -16.54
C LYS A 166 -1.99 7.18 -15.39
N ARG A 167 -1.85 6.64 -14.19
CA ARG A 167 -1.84 7.39 -12.92
C ARG A 167 -0.76 8.46 -12.98
N GLN A 168 -1.12 9.66 -12.60
CA GLN A 168 -0.15 10.75 -12.47
C GLN A 168 0.44 10.72 -11.08
N GLU A 169 1.75 10.48 -11.01
CA GLU A 169 2.50 10.67 -9.77
C GLU A 169 3.00 12.10 -9.71
N ASN A 170 2.56 12.81 -8.71
CA ASN A 170 3.14 14.07 -8.32
C ASN A 170 3.10 14.20 -6.79
N PHE A 171 3.90 15.11 -6.27
CA PHE A 171 4.00 15.34 -4.83
C PHE A 171 2.64 15.65 -4.18
N SER A 172 1.81 16.43 -4.87
CA SER A 172 0.46 16.79 -4.39
C SER A 172 -0.48 15.60 -4.27
N ALA A 173 -0.39 14.61 -5.19
CA ALA A 173 -1.19 13.39 -5.10
C ALA A 173 -0.76 12.54 -3.89
N THR A 174 0.53 12.41 -3.65
CA THR A 174 1.05 11.69 -2.48
C THR A 174 0.62 12.36 -1.17
N GLU A 175 0.71 13.69 -1.08
CA GLU A 175 0.25 14.43 0.10
C GLU A 175 -1.26 14.28 0.34
N LYS A 176 -2.06 14.30 -0.75
CA LYS A 176 -3.50 14.07 -0.67
C LYS A 176 -3.81 12.67 -0.12
N HIS A 177 -3.17 11.62 -0.64
CA HIS A 177 -3.37 10.25 -0.16
C HIS A 177 -2.93 10.12 1.29
N GLU A 178 -1.77 10.65 1.67
CA GLU A 178 -1.29 10.63 3.05
C GLU A 178 -2.30 11.24 4.01
N LEU A 179 -2.83 12.43 3.69
CA LEU A 179 -3.84 13.10 4.51
C LEU A 179 -5.15 12.30 4.60
N GLN A 180 -5.60 11.70 3.50
CA GLN A 180 -6.80 10.87 3.46
C GLN A 180 -6.63 9.62 4.33
N LEU A 181 -5.47 8.94 4.25
CA LEU A 181 -5.14 7.77 5.05
C LEU A 181 -5.06 8.12 6.54
N GLN A 182 -4.40 9.21 6.89
CA GLN A 182 -4.33 9.68 8.28
C GLN A 182 -5.71 9.99 8.86
N ASN A 183 -6.57 10.66 8.10
CA ASN A 183 -7.93 10.96 8.53
C ASN A 183 -8.78 9.69 8.69
N LEU A 184 -8.66 8.74 7.77
CA LEU A 184 -9.32 7.43 7.89
C LEU A 184 -8.89 6.73 9.17
N ILE A 185 -7.58 6.57 9.39
CA ILE A 185 -7.05 5.85 10.58
C ILE A 185 -7.53 6.52 11.86
N ARG A 186 -7.47 7.85 11.95
CA ARG A 186 -7.97 8.57 13.12
C ARG A 186 -9.44 8.26 13.40
N THR A 187 -10.29 8.30 12.38
CA THR A 187 -11.72 7.99 12.51
C THR A 187 -11.94 6.55 12.98
N GLU A 188 -11.31 5.57 12.33
CA GLU A 188 -11.47 4.16 12.66
C GLU A 188 -10.94 3.83 14.06
N ILE A 189 -9.81 4.41 14.47
CA ILE A 189 -9.24 4.23 15.81
C ILE A 189 -10.14 4.88 16.90
N ASP A 190 -10.70 6.05 16.61
CA ASP A 190 -11.63 6.71 17.54
C ASP A 190 -12.93 5.89 17.70
N GLU A 191 -13.45 5.30 16.63
CA GLU A 191 -14.58 4.39 16.67
C GLU A 191 -14.28 3.14 17.49
N LEU A 192 -13.09 2.52 17.31
CA LEU A 192 -12.65 1.38 18.11
C LEU A 192 -12.55 1.70 19.60
N LYS A 193 -12.01 2.86 19.96
CA LYS A 193 -11.92 3.30 21.36
C LYS A 193 -13.29 3.53 22.00
N ASN A 194 -14.27 3.98 21.21
CA ASN A 194 -15.61 4.31 21.67
C ASN A 194 -16.58 3.10 21.69
N SER A 195 -16.30 2.05 20.91
CA SER A 195 -17.15 0.85 20.83
C SER A 195 -17.14 0.00 22.09
N GLY A 196 -16.24 0.27 23.03
CA GLY A 196 -16.21 -0.41 24.34
C GLY A 196 -15.78 -1.88 24.26
N GLU A 197 -15.17 -2.31 23.16
CA GLU A 197 -14.59 -3.66 23.08
C GLU A 197 -13.44 -3.81 24.09
N PRO A 198 -13.28 -5.01 24.69
CA PRO A 198 -12.49 -5.18 25.92
C PRO A 198 -11.02 -4.77 25.71
N LYS A 199 -10.55 -3.98 26.68
CA LYS A 199 -9.16 -3.54 26.80
C LYS A 199 -8.21 -4.72 26.96
#